data_efb64fbf2c7da8829762120fb94c81e1
#
_entry.id   efb64fbf2c7da8829762120fb94c81e1
#
_cell.length_a   1.000
_cell.length_b   1.000
_cell.length_c   1.000
_cell.angle_alpha   90.00
_cell.angle_beta   90.00
_cell.angle_gamma   90.00
#
_symmetry.space_group_name_H-M   'P 1'
#
loop_
_entity.id
_entity.type
_entity.pdbx_description
1 polymer ?
#
loop_
_entity_poly.entity_id
_entity_poly.type
_entity_poly.pdbx_seq_one_letter_code
_entity_poly.pdbx_strand_id
1 'polypeptide(L)'
;NKLEKIIVTPLDGQQRLTTLFLLHWYAAKKSLIHKDDYAFLEHFTYDIRPSSRDFCVHLLAFAPSFSSSIKEQIIDQYWFMGDWHNDPTILSMLTMLDSINDKFSDVNNLWNLLTGTNERIVFFFLPLAENGLSDELYIKMNSRGKKLTPFEHFKAEFEDLYERDSEESMTINHKFDVEWADMFFSYRDNDNLTDKEFMRYFFYISHILCYQQSIKKSTDEFELIKLLYQESPNAVQNRKFFEQTMDCWYQVKNEFGTIGTFFNKYLTQSTYEEGKVATYKTIAEYHTNQNFFHACIKLYQVNNNFSYSDFLFLFGIITY
;
A
#
# COMPACT_ATOMS: atom_id res chain seq x y z
N ASN A 1 -27.13 -12.94 -31.99
CA ASN A 1 -26.74 -11.67 -31.42
C ASN A 1 -26.14 -11.91 -30.03
N LYS A 2 -24.79 -11.99 -29.96
CA LYS A 2 -24.09 -11.87 -28.66
C LYS A 2 -24.25 -10.42 -28.26
N LEU A 3 -25.02 -10.15 -27.23
CA LEU A 3 -24.95 -8.86 -26.52
C LEU A 3 -23.51 -8.70 -26.05
N GLU A 4 -22.78 -7.77 -26.65
CA GLU A 4 -21.47 -7.36 -26.11
C GLU A 4 -21.69 -6.85 -24.70
N LYS A 5 -21.07 -7.52 -23.75
CA LYS A 5 -21.13 -7.14 -22.32
C LYS A 5 -20.32 -5.87 -22.15
N ILE A 6 -21.00 -4.75 -21.96
CA ILE A 6 -20.31 -3.48 -21.67
C ILE A 6 -19.73 -3.60 -20.26
N ILE A 7 -18.42 -3.54 -20.17
CA ILE A 7 -17.70 -3.47 -18.89
C ILE A 7 -17.38 -2.01 -18.63
N VAL A 8 -17.81 -1.50 -17.47
CA VAL A 8 -17.51 -0.16 -17.00
C VAL A 8 -16.55 -0.27 -15.84
N THR A 9 -15.36 0.29 -16.01
CA THR A 9 -14.35 0.34 -14.94
C THR A 9 -14.36 1.74 -14.33
N PRO A 10 -14.86 1.91 -13.09
CA PRO A 10 -14.85 3.22 -12.44
C PRO A 10 -13.42 3.58 -12.00
N LEU A 11 -12.98 4.79 -12.30
CA LEU A 11 -11.68 5.31 -11.89
C LEU A 11 -11.56 5.54 -10.37
N ASP A 12 -12.68 5.93 -9.75
CA ASP A 12 -12.74 6.20 -8.31
C ASP A 12 -14.15 5.89 -7.78
N GLY A 13 -14.28 5.77 -6.47
CA GLY A 13 -15.57 5.62 -5.82
C GLY A 13 -15.76 4.33 -5.03
N GLN A 14 -14.72 3.53 -4.82
CA GLN A 14 -14.83 2.29 -4.04
C GLN A 14 -15.49 2.54 -2.68
N GLN A 15 -15.08 3.58 -1.95
CA GLN A 15 -15.68 3.92 -0.65
C GLN A 15 -17.15 4.32 -0.78
N ARG A 16 -17.53 5.06 -1.82
CA ARG A 16 -18.92 5.46 -2.09
C ARG A 16 -19.77 4.26 -2.46
N LEU A 17 -19.26 3.35 -3.29
CA LEU A 17 -19.95 2.10 -3.64
C LEU A 17 -20.13 1.20 -2.42
N THR A 18 -19.11 1.06 -1.57
CA THR A 18 -19.22 0.34 -0.30
C THR A 18 -20.27 0.96 0.61
N THR A 19 -20.28 2.29 0.76
CA THR A 19 -21.29 2.97 1.57
C THR A 19 -22.70 2.73 1.03
N LEU A 20 -22.89 2.75 -0.29
CA LEU A 20 -24.18 2.47 -0.91
C LEU A 20 -24.59 1.01 -0.72
N PHE A 21 -23.68 0.06 -0.82
CA PHE A 21 -23.92 -1.34 -0.51
C PHE A 21 -24.43 -1.50 0.93
N LEU A 22 -23.72 -0.92 1.90
CA LEU A 22 -24.10 -1.00 3.32
C LEU A 22 -25.42 -0.31 3.60
N LEU A 23 -25.70 0.84 2.96
CA LEU A 23 -26.96 1.57 3.11
C LEU A 23 -28.15 0.78 2.56
N HIS A 24 -28.02 0.16 1.39
CA HIS A 24 -29.07 -0.68 0.81
C HIS A 24 -29.29 -1.94 1.64
N TRP A 25 -28.21 -2.59 2.12
CA TRP A 25 -28.31 -3.72 3.03
C TRP A 25 -29.07 -3.35 4.31
N TYR A 26 -28.69 -2.24 4.94
CA TYR A 26 -29.35 -1.74 6.15
C TYR A 26 -30.84 -1.48 5.89
N ALA A 27 -31.16 -0.79 4.83
CA ALA A 27 -32.54 -0.46 4.47
C ALA A 27 -33.37 -1.72 4.21
N ALA A 28 -32.80 -2.71 3.49
CA ALA A 28 -33.48 -3.99 3.22
C ALA A 28 -33.75 -4.76 4.50
N LYS A 29 -32.75 -4.89 5.40
CA LYS A 29 -32.89 -5.60 6.67
C LYS A 29 -33.87 -4.91 7.62
N LYS A 30 -33.79 -3.59 7.73
CA LYS A 30 -34.69 -2.81 8.57
C LYS A 30 -36.14 -2.86 8.10
N SER A 31 -36.36 -2.85 6.79
CA SER A 31 -37.71 -2.92 6.20
C SER A 31 -38.20 -4.35 5.98
N LEU A 32 -37.47 -5.37 6.43
CA LEU A 32 -37.80 -6.79 6.28
C LEU A 32 -38.10 -7.19 4.84
N ILE A 33 -37.32 -6.65 3.89
CA ILE A 33 -37.46 -6.91 2.46
C ILE A 33 -37.13 -8.38 2.16
N HIS A 34 -37.86 -8.98 1.22
CA HIS A 34 -37.59 -10.36 0.83
C HIS A 34 -36.21 -10.47 0.14
N LYS A 35 -35.53 -11.59 0.33
CA LYS A 35 -34.15 -11.78 -0.16
C LYS A 35 -34.04 -11.56 -1.66
N ASP A 36 -34.99 -12.00 -2.44
CA ASP A 36 -34.98 -11.87 -3.91
C ASP A 36 -35.01 -10.42 -4.39
N ASP A 37 -35.64 -9.52 -3.60
CA ASP A 37 -35.75 -8.10 -3.95
C ASP A 37 -34.44 -7.32 -3.75
N TYR A 38 -33.51 -7.83 -2.92
CA TYR A 38 -32.18 -7.25 -2.74
C TYR A 38 -31.04 -8.18 -3.19
N ALA A 39 -31.34 -9.21 -3.99
CA ALA A 39 -30.34 -10.16 -4.52
C ALA A 39 -29.24 -9.48 -5.36
N PHE A 40 -29.50 -8.30 -5.91
CA PHE A 40 -28.50 -7.50 -6.63
C PHE A 40 -27.29 -7.14 -5.75
N LEU A 41 -27.44 -7.08 -4.43
CA LEU A 41 -26.33 -6.82 -3.51
C LEU A 41 -25.30 -7.98 -3.48
N GLU A 42 -25.68 -9.19 -3.89
CA GLU A 42 -24.77 -10.33 -4.01
C GLU A 42 -23.70 -10.11 -5.10
N HIS A 43 -23.92 -9.17 -6.03
CA HIS A 43 -22.94 -8.80 -7.05
C HIS A 43 -21.86 -7.82 -6.55
N PHE A 44 -22.05 -7.24 -5.37
CA PHE A 44 -21.02 -6.39 -4.78
C PHE A 44 -19.92 -7.26 -4.14
N THR A 45 -18.68 -7.08 -4.57
CA THR A 45 -17.56 -7.88 -4.11
C THR A 45 -16.26 -7.09 -4.16
N TYR A 46 -15.27 -7.54 -3.41
CA TYR A 46 -13.89 -7.07 -3.51
C TYR A 46 -13.06 -8.09 -4.29
N ASP A 47 -12.41 -7.68 -5.35
CA ASP A 47 -11.62 -8.56 -6.19
C ASP A 47 -10.30 -8.98 -5.51
N ILE A 48 -9.55 -8.01 -5.01
CA ILE A 48 -8.20 -8.17 -4.45
C ILE A 48 -8.15 -8.29 -2.92
N ARG A 49 -9.30 -8.33 -2.22
CA ARG A 49 -9.39 -8.40 -0.76
C ARG A 49 -10.28 -9.55 -0.31
N PRO A 50 -9.73 -10.77 -0.16
CA PRO A 50 -10.52 -11.95 0.20
C PRO A 50 -11.29 -11.79 1.51
N SER A 51 -10.67 -11.23 2.56
CA SER A 51 -11.31 -10.98 3.87
C SER A 51 -12.54 -10.09 3.74
N SER A 52 -12.43 -8.99 3.00
CA SER A 52 -13.54 -8.06 2.78
C SER A 52 -14.65 -8.69 1.91
N ARG A 53 -14.28 -9.54 0.93
CA ARG A 53 -15.21 -10.32 0.12
C ARG A 53 -16.04 -11.26 0.99
N ASP A 54 -15.37 -12.07 1.78
CA ASP A 54 -16.00 -13.06 2.65
C ASP A 54 -16.88 -12.39 3.70
N PHE A 55 -16.43 -11.26 4.26
CA PHE A 55 -17.24 -10.43 5.15
C PHE A 55 -18.54 -9.98 4.50
N CYS A 56 -18.51 -9.46 3.27
CA CYS A 56 -19.73 -9.03 2.56
C CYS A 56 -20.72 -10.19 2.35
N VAL A 57 -20.24 -11.39 2.03
CA VAL A 57 -21.09 -12.58 1.86
C VAL A 57 -21.79 -12.92 3.19
N HIS A 58 -21.06 -12.95 4.30
CA HIS A 58 -21.64 -13.22 5.62
C HIS A 58 -22.60 -12.13 6.08
N LEU A 59 -22.27 -10.86 5.80
CA LEU A 59 -23.11 -9.72 6.11
C LEU A 59 -24.50 -9.82 5.43
N LEU A 60 -24.56 -10.27 4.17
CA LEU A 60 -25.84 -10.42 3.47
C LEU A 60 -26.78 -11.43 4.15
N ALA A 61 -26.23 -12.45 4.76
CA ALA A 61 -27.01 -13.45 5.50
C ALA A 61 -27.40 -12.99 6.92
N PHE A 62 -26.70 -12.03 7.49
CA PHE A 62 -26.89 -11.57 8.85
C PHE A 62 -28.19 -10.74 8.99
N ALA A 63 -28.88 -10.91 10.12
CA ALA A 63 -30.09 -10.18 10.51
C ALA A 63 -29.84 -9.44 11.84
N PRO A 64 -29.56 -8.14 11.82
CA PRO A 64 -29.26 -7.37 13.03
C PRO A 64 -30.51 -6.99 13.82
N SER A 65 -30.32 -6.71 15.10
CA SER A 65 -31.23 -5.86 15.88
C SER A 65 -30.83 -4.40 15.70
N PHE A 66 -31.81 -3.53 15.42
CA PHE A 66 -31.57 -2.11 15.19
C PHE A 66 -31.62 -1.26 16.48
N SER A 67 -31.79 -1.90 17.64
CA SER A 67 -31.88 -1.24 18.97
C SER A 67 -30.50 -1.09 19.65
N SER A 68 -29.46 -1.67 19.10
CA SER A 68 -28.09 -1.64 19.64
C SER A 68 -27.06 -1.56 18.52
N SER A 69 -25.77 -1.39 18.86
CA SER A 69 -24.68 -1.34 17.89
C SER A 69 -24.69 -2.56 16.97
N ILE A 70 -24.77 -2.33 15.66
CA ILE A 70 -24.70 -3.38 14.64
C ILE A 70 -23.28 -3.94 14.59
N LYS A 71 -22.28 -3.10 14.78
CA LYS A 71 -20.87 -3.49 14.85
C LYS A 71 -20.62 -4.54 15.93
N GLU A 72 -21.09 -4.29 17.15
CA GLU A 72 -20.90 -5.23 18.26
C GLU A 72 -21.60 -6.56 17.98
N GLN A 73 -22.84 -6.51 17.47
CA GLN A 73 -23.58 -7.71 17.10
C GLN A 73 -22.88 -8.55 16.04
N ILE A 74 -22.22 -7.92 15.06
CA ILE A 74 -21.45 -8.61 14.00
C ILE A 74 -20.18 -9.23 14.57
N ILE A 75 -19.45 -8.50 15.42
CA ILE A 75 -18.22 -8.99 16.05
C ILE A 75 -18.49 -10.22 16.92
N ASP A 76 -19.62 -10.30 17.56
CA ASP A 76 -20.05 -11.43 18.40
C ASP A 76 -20.51 -12.66 17.59
N GLN A 77 -20.57 -12.59 16.25
CA GLN A 77 -21.00 -13.73 15.46
C GLN A 77 -19.88 -14.78 15.33
N TYR A 78 -20.26 -16.06 15.34
CA TYR A 78 -19.34 -17.19 15.17
C TYR A 78 -18.58 -17.19 13.83
N TRP A 79 -19.10 -16.52 12.82
CA TRP A 79 -18.48 -16.39 11.51
C TRP A 79 -17.51 -15.21 11.40
N PHE A 80 -17.45 -14.34 12.41
CA PHE A 80 -16.51 -13.22 12.43
C PHE A 80 -15.10 -13.73 12.76
N MET A 81 -14.20 -13.71 11.80
CA MET A 81 -12.86 -14.27 11.93
C MET A 81 -11.96 -13.35 12.76
N GLY A 82 -11.06 -13.94 13.55
CA GLY A 82 -10.12 -13.21 14.41
C GLY A 82 -9.25 -12.20 13.67
N ASP A 83 -8.78 -12.56 12.49
CA ASP A 83 -7.95 -11.69 11.65
C ASP A 83 -8.69 -10.43 11.14
N TRP A 84 -10.03 -10.48 11.09
CA TRP A 84 -10.84 -9.35 10.65
C TRP A 84 -10.83 -8.16 11.63
N HIS A 85 -10.44 -8.39 12.87
CA HIS A 85 -10.22 -7.32 13.85
C HIS A 85 -9.09 -6.35 13.43
N ASN A 86 -8.20 -6.77 12.55
CA ASN A 86 -7.08 -5.97 12.08
C ASN A 86 -7.26 -5.50 10.63
N ASP A 87 -8.36 -5.87 9.95
CA ASP A 87 -8.64 -5.42 8.58
C ASP A 87 -9.27 -4.02 8.60
N PRO A 88 -8.55 -2.98 8.13
CA PRO A 88 -9.06 -1.60 8.17
C PRO A 88 -10.30 -1.39 7.31
N THR A 89 -10.50 -2.19 6.25
CA THR A 89 -11.68 -2.11 5.40
C THR A 89 -12.91 -2.63 6.13
N ILE A 90 -12.79 -3.78 6.80
CA ILE A 90 -13.87 -4.37 7.59
C ILE A 90 -14.21 -3.46 8.78
N LEU A 91 -13.21 -2.96 9.50
CA LEU A 91 -13.43 -2.02 10.61
C LEU A 91 -14.14 -0.74 10.15
N SER A 92 -13.80 -0.23 8.97
CA SER A 92 -14.46 0.93 8.38
C SER A 92 -15.92 0.63 8.00
N MET A 93 -16.20 -0.55 7.44
CA MET A 93 -17.56 -1.01 7.16
C MET A 93 -18.41 -1.14 8.42
N LEU A 94 -17.86 -1.71 9.49
CA LEU A 94 -18.53 -1.84 10.79
C LEU A 94 -18.86 -0.46 11.38
N THR A 95 -17.90 0.47 11.34
CA THR A 95 -18.13 1.84 11.83
C THR A 95 -19.19 2.57 11.00
N MET A 96 -19.17 2.35 9.66
CA MET A 96 -20.17 2.92 8.77
C MET A 96 -21.56 2.37 9.04
N LEU A 97 -21.72 1.08 9.37
CA LEU A 97 -23.00 0.48 9.71
C LEU A 97 -23.63 1.10 10.97
N ASP A 98 -22.85 1.33 12.01
CA ASP A 98 -23.33 2.04 13.19
C ASP A 98 -23.72 3.48 12.87
N SER A 99 -22.91 4.20 12.08
CA SER A 99 -23.22 5.56 11.63
C SER A 99 -24.49 5.63 10.78
N ILE A 100 -24.74 4.62 9.95
CA ILE A 100 -25.99 4.48 9.18
C ILE A 100 -27.17 4.25 10.12
N ASN A 101 -27.01 3.34 11.11
CA ASN A 101 -28.07 3.07 12.08
C ASN A 101 -28.42 4.32 12.88
N ASP A 102 -27.43 5.04 13.40
CA ASP A 102 -27.64 6.28 14.14
C ASP A 102 -28.38 7.34 13.30
N LYS A 103 -28.00 7.47 12.03
CA LYS A 103 -28.54 8.50 11.16
C LYS A 103 -29.93 8.19 10.61
N PHE A 104 -30.25 6.91 10.38
CA PHE A 104 -31.47 6.48 9.70
C PHE A 104 -32.39 5.64 10.60
N SER A 105 -32.13 5.59 11.91
CA SER A 105 -32.98 4.86 12.89
C SER A 105 -34.43 5.28 12.82
N ASP A 106 -34.71 6.57 12.64
CA ASP A 106 -36.08 7.12 12.64
C ASP A 106 -36.72 7.14 11.24
N VAL A 107 -36.02 6.70 10.20
CA VAL A 107 -36.51 6.71 8.81
C VAL A 107 -37.21 5.38 8.51
N ASN A 108 -38.54 5.37 8.53
CA ASN A 108 -39.33 4.15 8.36
C ASN A 108 -39.47 3.65 6.91
N ASN A 109 -39.13 4.43 5.90
CA ASN A 109 -39.36 4.13 4.50
C ASN A 109 -38.09 4.20 3.66
N LEU A 110 -36.93 3.94 4.28
CA LEU A 110 -35.63 4.11 3.65
C LEU A 110 -35.46 3.27 2.39
N TRP A 111 -35.93 2.00 2.41
CA TRP A 111 -35.86 1.12 1.24
C TRP A 111 -36.56 1.73 0.01
N ASN A 112 -37.80 2.17 0.16
CA ASN A 112 -38.54 2.76 -0.95
C ASN A 112 -37.96 4.12 -1.41
N LEU A 113 -37.30 4.84 -0.50
CA LEU A 113 -36.60 6.08 -0.85
C LEU A 113 -35.35 5.81 -1.70
N LEU A 114 -34.70 4.66 -1.52
CA LEU A 114 -33.49 4.28 -2.27
C LEU A 114 -33.80 3.57 -3.58
N THR A 115 -34.87 2.74 -3.62
CA THR A 115 -35.18 1.85 -4.76
C THR A 115 -36.43 2.23 -5.53
N GLY A 116 -37.18 3.22 -5.05
CA GLY A 116 -38.42 3.67 -5.69
C GLY A 116 -38.17 4.48 -6.97
N THR A 117 -39.25 4.74 -7.71
CA THR A 117 -39.21 5.46 -8.99
C THR A 117 -38.74 6.91 -8.89
N ASN A 118 -38.68 7.47 -7.69
CA ASN A 118 -38.17 8.82 -7.42
C ASN A 118 -36.68 8.73 -7.11
N GLU A 119 -35.84 8.71 -8.14
CA GLU A 119 -34.40 8.56 -8.05
C GLU A 119 -33.78 9.60 -7.12
N ARG A 120 -33.40 9.18 -5.91
CA ARG A 120 -32.75 10.04 -4.89
C ARG A 120 -31.25 10.05 -5.03
N ILE A 121 -30.69 8.99 -5.63
CA ILE A 121 -29.27 8.84 -5.88
C ILE A 121 -29.11 8.59 -7.38
N VAL A 122 -28.39 9.48 -8.05
CA VAL A 122 -28.09 9.37 -9.46
C VAL A 122 -26.59 9.39 -9.70
N PHE A 123 -26.14 8.67 -10.70
CA PHE A 123 -24.76 8.65 -11.13
C PHE A 123 -24.62 9.43 -12.44
N PHE A 124 -23.69 10.36 -12.48
CA PHE A 124 -23.27 10.96 -13.74
C PHE A 124 -22.21 10.06 -14.38
N PHE A 125 -22.49 9.56 -15.56
CA PHE A 125 -21.56 8.78 -16.35
C PHE A 125 -20.80 9.68 -17.31
N LEU A 126 -19.46 9.76 -17.14
CA LEU A 126 -18.56 10.49 -18.02
C LEU A 126 -17.59 9.47 -18.66
N PRO A 127 -17.78 9.09 -19.93
CA PRO A 127 -16.88 8.17 -20.62
C PRO A 127 -15.56 8.89 -20.93
N LEU A 128 -14.45 8.43 -20.35
CA LEU A 128 -13.15 9.09 -20.52
C LEU A 128 -12.53 8.82 -21.89
N ALA A 129 -12.73 7.62 -22.44
CA ALA A 129 -12.15 7.21 -23.71
C ALA A 129 -12.61 8.08 -24.91
N GLU A 130 -13.84 8.59 -24.86
CA GLU A 130 -14.40 9.41 -25.94
C GLU A 130 -13.94 10.88 -25.89
N ASN A 131 -13.48 11.36 -24.74
CA ASN A 131 -13.16 12.75 -24.51
C ASN A 131 -11.66 13.08 -24.56
N GLY A 132 -10.79 12.11 -24.88
CA GLY A 132 -9.33 12.29 -24.93
C GLY A 132 -8.74 12.74 -23.59
N LEU A 133 -9.46 12.46 -22.51
CA LEU A 133 -9.06 12.87 -21.17
C LEU A 133 -8.01 11.89 -20.66
N SER A 134 -6.79 12.39 -20.60
CA SER A 134 -5.59 11.67 -20.17
C SER A 134 -5.60 11.38 -18.66
N ASP A 135 -4.66 10.52 -18.24
CA ASP A 135 -4.36 10.22 -16.85
C ASP A 135 -4.16 11.48 -15.97
N GLU A 136 -3.79 12.62 -16.57
CA GLU A 136 -3.72 13.92 -15.89
C GLU A 136 -5.05 14.37 -15.28
N LEU A 137 -6.19 14.05 -15.92
CA LEU A 137 -7.50 14.39 -15.33
C LEU A 137 -7.81 13.50 -14.15
N TYR A 138 -7.41 12.23 -14.17
CA TYR A 138 -7.53 11.31 -13.04
C TYR A 138 -6.78 11.85 -11.83
N ILE A 139 -5.54 12.29 -12.01
CA ILE A 139 -4.73 12.93 -10.99
C ILE A 139 -5.41 14.21 -10.47
N LYS A 140 -5.93 15.07 -11.36
CA LYS A 140 -6.62 16.30 -10.98
C LYS A 140 -7.96 16.06 -10.28
N MET A 141 -8.70 15.02 -10.63
CA MET A 141 -9.97 14.67 -9.98
C MET A 141 -9.74 14.04 -8.60
N ASN A 142 -8.73 13.22 -8.44
CA ASN A 142 -8.33 12.62 -7.15
C ASN A 142 -7.64 13.65 -6.24
N SER A 143 -7.04 14.71 -6.77
CA SER A 143 -6.43 15.79 -5.98
C SER A 143 -7.43 16.60 -5.13
N ARG A 144 -8.72 16.37 -5.26
CA ARG A 144 -9.76 16.91 -4.37
C ARG A 144 -9.87 16.14 -3.05
N GLY A 145 -9.25 14.94 -2.96
CA GLY A 145 -9.06 14.18 -1.73
C GLY A 145 -7.77 14.58 -1.00
N LYS A 146 -7.25 13.68 -0.18
CA LYS A 146 -5.91 13.81 0.39
C LYS A 146 -4.91 13.82 -0.79
N LYS A 147 -4.09 14.87 -0.87
CA LYS A 147 -3.03 14.93 -1.89
C LYS A 147 -2.18 13.67 -1.78
N LEU A 148 -1.81 13.09 -2.92
CA LEU A 148 -0.83 12.01 -2.95
C LEU A 148 0.43 12.47 -2.20
N THR A 149 0.99 11.58 -1.40
CA THR A 149 2.28 11.83 -0.77
C THR A 149 3.38 11.87 -1.86
N PRO A 150 4.52 12.49 -1.60
CA PRO A 150 5.65 12.41 -2.52
C PRO A 150 6.02 10.96 -2.88
N PHE A 151 5.88 10.04 -1.94
CA PHE A 151 6.10 8.62 -2.19
C PHE A 151 5.07 8.00 -3.13
N GLU A 152 3.78 8.30 -2.95
CA GLU A 152 2.72 7.81 -3.84
C GLU A 152 2.90 8.32 -5.28
N HIS A 153 3.33 9.58 -5.45
CA HIS A 153 3.70 10.13 -6.75
C HIS A 153 4.91 9.40 -7.35
N PHE A 154 5.98 9.27 -6.55
CA PHE A 154 7.18 8.54 -6.94
C PHE A 154 6.85 7.11 -7.40
N LYS A 155 6.05 6.38 -6.61
CA LYS A 155 5.64 5.02 -6.91
C LYS A 155 4.96 4.94 -8.28
N ALA A 156 3.96 5.80 -8.52
CA ALA A 156 3.23 5.84 -9.79
C ALA A 156 4.16 6.08 -10.99
N GLU A 157 5.07 7.06 -10.90
CA GLU A 157 6.05 7.35 -11.95
C GLU A 157 7.04 6.20 -12.17
N PHE A 158 7.44 5.50 -11.10
CA PHE A 158 8.35 4.36 -11.21
C PHE A 158 7.66 3.13 -11.83
N GLU A 159 6.39 2.89 -11.46
CA GLU A 159 5.56 1.82 -12.04
C GLU A 159 5.28 2.04 -13.53
N ASP A 160 5.08 3.28 -13.96
CA ASP A 160 4.90 3.63 -15.39
C ASP A 160 6.15 3.38 -16.26
N LEU A 161 7.30 3.05 -15.67
CA LEU A 161 8.49 2.60 -16.43
C LEU A 161 8.36 1.18 -16.98
N TYR A 162 7.36 0.42 -16.55
CA TYR A 162 7.07 -0.94 -16.98
C TYR A 162 5.86 -0.96 -17.91
N GLU A 163 5.87 -1.87 -18.87
CA GLU A 163 4.72 -2.02 -19.78
C GLU A 163 3.48 -2.42 -18.99
N ARG A 164 2.39 -1.66 -19.16
CA ARG A 164 1.14 -1.88 -18.45
C ARG A 164 0.62 -3.29 -18.72
N ASP A 165 0.09 -3.94 -17.67
CA ASP A 165 -0.45 -5.30 -17.71
C ASP A 165 0.59 -6.38 -18.07
N SER A 166 1.88 -6.05 -18.08
CA SER A 166 2.94 -7.05 -18.22
C SER A 166 3.15 -7.83 -16.91
N GLU A 167 3.74 -9.02 -17.00
CA GLU A 167 4.12 -9.80 -15.83
C GLU A 167 5.13 -9.02 -14.95
N GLU A 168 6.02 -8.26 -15.57
CA GLU A 168 6.98 -7.39 -14.87
C GLU A 168 6.27 -6.29 -14.09
N SER A 169 5.27 -5.61 -14.68
CA SER A 169 4.46 -4.59 -14.01
C SER A 169 3.69 -5.14 -12.82
N MET A 170 3.04 -6.29 -12.97
CA MET A 170 2.33 -6.95 -11.87
C MET A 170 3.29 -7.33 -10.73
N THR A 171 4.48 -7.79 -11.08
CA THR A 171 5.52 -8.17 -10.11
C THR A 171 6.02 -6.96 -9.34
N ILE A 172 6.34 -5.86 -10.01
CA ILE A 172 6.85 -4.65 -9.35
C ILE A 172 5.80 -4.03 -8.44
N ASN A 173 4.53 -4.00 -8.86
CA ASN A 173 3.42 -3.51 -8.04
C ASN A 173 3.27 -4.36 -6.77
N HIS A 174 3.35 -5.68 -6.88
CA HIS A 174 3.31 -6.57 -5.72
C HIS A 174 4.47 -6.31 -4.76
N LYS A 175 5.69 -6.10 -5.29
CA LYS A 175 6.85 -5.78 -4.47
C LYS A 175 6.66 -4.47 -3.69
N PHE A 176 6.18 -3.40 -4.34
CA PHE A 176 5.90 -2.13 -3.68
C PHE A 176 4.82 -2.25 -2.61
N ASP A 177 3.73 -2.94 -2.91
CA ASP A 177 2.55 -2.97 -2.03
C ASP A 177 2.66 -3.99 -0.90
N VAL A 178 3.46 -5.04 -1.07
CA VAL A 178 3.53 -6.15 -0.12
C VAL A 178 4.95 -6.35 0.42
N GLU A 179 5.90 -6.75 -0.42
CA GLU A 179 7.20 -7.24 0.04
C GLU A 179 8.05 -6.11 0.64
N TRP A 180 8.23 -5.04 -0.12
CA TRP A 180 9.03 -3.90 0.33
C TRP A 180 8.30 -3.07 1.39
N ALA A 181 6.97 -2.93 1.27
CA ALA A 181 6.18 -2.29 2.31
C ALA A 181 6.32 -3.01 3.66
N ASP A 182 6.22 -4.35 3.67
CA ASP A 182 6.41 -5.16 4.88
C ASP A 182 7.83 -5.04 5.45
N MET A 183 8.86 -4.95 4.58
CA MET A 183 10.23 -4.73 5.00
C MET A 183 10.39 -3.38 5.73
N PHE A 184 9.85 -2.30 5.16
CA PHE A 184 9.95 -0.96 5.77
C PHE A 184 9.03 -0.77 6.96
N PHE A 185 7.98 -1.57 7.13
CA PHE A 185 6.96 -1.39 8.18
C PHE A 185 7.56 -1.36 9.59
N SER A 186 8.61 -2.12 9.85
CA SER A 186 9.32 -2.11 11.13
C SER A 186 10.09 -0.80 11.41
N TYR A 187 10.27 0.05 10.41
CA TYR A 187 10.97 1.34 10.48
C TYR A 187 10.04 2.55 10.40
N ARG A 188 8.71 2.33 10.35
CA ARG A 188 7.70 3.39 10.22
C ARG A 188 7.86 4.48 11.26
N ASP A 189 7.42 5.69 10.93
CA ASP A 189 7.37 6.82 11.83
C ASP A 189 6.14 6.75 12.77
N ASN A 190 5.97 7.81 13.58
CA ASN A 190 4.86 7.90 14.54
C ASN A 190 3.49 7.99 13.85
N ASP A 191 3.44 8.39 12.59
CA ASP A 191 2.24 8.49 11.77
C ASP A 191 1.92 7.16 11.05
N ASN A 192 2.69 6.10 11.34
CA ASN A 192 2.66 4.79 10.70
C ASN A 192 2.95 4.81 9.20
N LEU A 193 3.66 5.82 8.72
CA LEU A 193 4.12 5.94 7.35
C LEU A 193 5.57 5.47 7.22
N THR A 194 5.92 4.96 6.06
CA THR A 194 7.27 4.49 5.69
C THR A 194 7.85 5.26 4.51
N ASP A 195 7.12 6.26 4.04
CA ASP A 195 7.40 7.03 2.82
C ASP A 195 8.81 7.64 2.83
N LYS A 196 9.17 8.28 3.95
CA LYS A 196 10.47 8.95 4.10
C LYS A 196 11.63 7.96 4.09
N GLU A 197 11.47 6.84 4.76
CA GLU A 197 12.46 5.78 4.84
C GLU A 197 12.72 5.17 3.48
N PHE A 198 11.64 4.87 2.74
CA PHE A 198 11.72 4.35 1.39
C PHE A 198 12.43 5.34 0.45
N MET A 199 11.98 6.59 0.45
CA MET A 199 12.54 7.63 -0.41
C MET A 199 14.03 7.87 -0.15
N ARG A 200 14.47 7.85 1.12
CA ARG A 200 15.90 7.97 1.44
C ARG A 200 16.73 6.83 0.88
N TYR A 201 16.21 5.61 0.92
CA TYR A 201 16.89 4.47 0.30
C TYR A 201 16.92 4.58 -1.23
N PHE A 202 15.82 5.01 -1.86
CA PHE A 202 15.80 5.30 -3.29
C PHE A 202 16.85 6.35 -3.69
N PHE A 203 16.93 7.46 -2.96
CA PHE A 203 17.95 8.48 -3.21
C PHE A 203 19.36 7.93 -3.02
N TYR A 204 19.56 7.08 -2.01
CA TYR A 204 20.86 6.46 -1.77
C TYR A 204 21.31 5.61 -2.97
N ILE A 205 20.47 4.71 -3.47
CA ILE A 205 20.78 3.87 -4.62
C ILE A 205 20.94 4.72 -5.89
N SER A 206 20.05 5.68 -6.12
CA SER A 206 20.12 6.58 -7.27
C SER A 206 21.41 7.40 -7.28
N HIS A 207 21.88 7.85 -6.12
CA HIS A 207 23.15 8.57 -6.03
C HIS A 207 24.37 7.66 -6.25
N ILE A 208 24.31 6.38 -5.91
CA ILE A 208 25.33 5.39 -6.32
C ILE A 208 25.40 5.31 -7.84
N LEU A 209 24.26 5.16 -8.50
CA LEU A 209 24.17 5.11 -9.95
C LEU A 209 24.66 6.41 -10.61
N CYS A 210 24.36 7.58 -10.03
CA CYS A 210 24.91 8.86 -10.47
C CYS A 210 26.44 8.86 -10.42
N TYR A 211 27.05 8.39 -9.34
CA TYR A 211 28.51 8.30 -9.24
C TYR A 211 29.10 7.34 -10.26
N GLN A 212 28.52 6.15 -10.43
CA GLN A 212 29.01 5.16 -11.39
C GLN A 212 28.93 5.64 -12.84
N GLN A 213 27.90 6.43 -13.16
CA GLN A 213 27.66 6.91 -14.54
C GLN A 213 28.13 8.35 -14.78
N SER A 214 28.82 8.96 -13.80
CA SER A 214 29.28 10.36 -13.86
C SER A 214 28.14 11.37 -14.13
N ILE A 215 26.95 11.08 -13.62
CA ILE A 215 25.76 11.93 -13.68
C ILE A 215 25.72 12.84 -12.46
N LYS A 216 25.32 14.10 -12.65
CA LYS A 216 25.14 15.02 -11.52
C LYS A 216 23.99 14.53 -10.62
N LYS A 217 24.23 14.51 -9.32
CA LYS A 217 23.19 14.19 -8.33
C LYS A 217 22.06 15.21 -8.35
N SER A 218 20.85 14.75 -8.16
CA SER A 218 19.67 15.57 -7.90
C SER A 218 19.05 15.22 -6.54
N THR A 219 18.35 16.17 -5.96
CA THR A 219 17.47 15.97 -4.80
C THR A 219 16.00 15.86 -5.21
N ASP A 220 15.72 15.89 -6.50
CA ASP A 220 14.41 15.72 -7.10
C ASP A 220 14.29 14.27 -7.60
N GLU A 221 13.30 13.54 -7.07
CA GLU A 221 13.04 12.15 -7.39
C GLU A 221 12.66 11.95 -8.85
N PHE A 222 11.87 12.85 -9.41
CA PHE A 222 11.40 12.75 -10.80
C PHE A 222 12.54 12.99 -11.79
N GLU A 223 13.42 13.93 -11.46
CA GLU A 223 14.63 14.15 -12.26
C GLU A 223 15.52 12.89 -12.25
N LEU A 224 15.67 12.23 -11.10
CA LEU A 224 16.44 10.98 -10.99
C LEU A 224 15.77 9.83 -11.75
N ILE A 225 14.45 9.68 -11.65
CA ILE A 225 13.70 8.67 -12.41
C ILE A 225 13.97 8.86 -13.89
N LYS A 226 13.81 10.07 -14.39
CA LYS A 226 14.00 10.40 -15.79
C LYS A 226 15.43 10.12 -16.25
N LEU A 227 16.42 10.65 -15.55
CA LEU A 227 17.82 10.55 -15.94
C LEU A 227 18.41 9.15 -15.83
N LEU A 228 18.04 8.38 -14.79
CA LEU A 228 18.67 7.10 -14.51
C LEU A 228 17.85 5.91 -14.99
N TYR A 229 16.53 5.96 -14.81
CA TYR A 229 15.66 4.79 -14.95
C TYR A 229 14.80 4.81 -16.23
N GLN A 230 14.75 5.96 -16.93
CA GLN A 230 13.99 6.12 -18.17
C GLN A 230 14.90 6.43 -19.38
N GLU A 231 15.64 7.53 -19.35
CA GLU A 231 16.41 8.04 -20.51
C GLU A 231 17.85 7.52 -20.57
N SER A 232 18.41 6.96 -19.48
CA SER A 232 19.76 6.41 -19.46
C SER A 232 19.92 5.25 -20.46
N PRO A 233 21.04 5.15 -21.15
CA PRO A 233 21.39 3.94 -21.90
C PRO A 233 21.38 2.66 -21.04
N ASN A 234 21.56 2.82 -19.74
CA ASN A 234 21.56 1.74 -18.75
C ASN A 234 20.24 1.65 -17.97
N ALA A 235 19.14 2.26 -18.44
CA ALA A 235 17.88 2.36 -17.68
C ALA A 235 17.37 1.01 -17.19
N VAL A 236 17.36 -0.02 -18.03
CA VAL A 236 16.92 -1.37 -17.67
C VAL A 236 17.82 -1.98 -16.59
N GLN A 237 19.13 -1.82 -16.72
CA GLN A 237 20.11 -2.31 -15.74
C GLN A 237 19.97 -1.57 -14.40
N ASN A 238 19.72 -0.27 -14.44
CA ASN A 238 19.53 0.56 -13.27
C ASN A 238 18.26 0.15 -12.50
N ARG A 239 17.14 -0.12 -13.20
CA ARG A 239 15.91 -0.64 -12.59
C ARG A 239 16.18 -1.98 -11.93
N LYS A 240 16.81 -2.92 -12.64
CA LYS A 240 17.15 -4.24 -12.07
C LYS A 240 18.07 -4.12 -10.87
N PHE A 241 19.05 -3.24 -10.89
CA PHE A 241 19.92 -3.02 -9.73
C PHE A 241 19.15 -2.52 -8.52
N PHE A 242 18.26 -1.53 -8.71
CA PHE A 242 17.39 -1.04 -7.62
C PHE A 242 16.52 -2.16 -7.06
N GLU A 243 15.83 -2.91 -7.90
CA GLU A 243 15.00 -4.06 -7.48
C GLU A 243 15.83 -5.09 -6.73
N GLN A 244 16.98 -5.49 -7.24
CA GLN A 244 17.84 -6.48 -6.63
C GLN A 244 18.32 -6.06 -5.23
N THR A 245 18.63 -4.78 -5.03
CA THR A 245 19.03 -4.29 -3.70
C THR A 245 17.88 -4.32 -2.71
N MET A 246 16.68 -3.99 -3.15
CA MET A 246 15.47 -4.07 -2.33
C MET A 246 15.12 -5.52 -1.97
N ASP A 247 15.14 -6.41 -2.95
CA ASP A 247 14.88 -7.84 -2.77
C ASP A 247 15.90 -8.50 -1.83
N CYS A 248 17.18 -8.09 -1.94
CA CYS A 248 18.23 -8.56 -1.04
C CYS A 248 17.90 -8.22 0.42
N TRP A 249 17.52 -7.00 0.71
CA TRP A 249 17.15 -6.61 2.08
C TRP A 249 15.87 -7.29 2.57
N TYR A 250 14.91 -7.51 1.68
CA TYR A 250 13.71 -8.27 2.00
C TYR A 250 14.05 -9.73 2.35
N GLN A 251 14.93 -10.37 1.60
CA GLN A 251 15.43 -11.72 1.89
C GLN A 251 16.20 -11.76 3.21
N VAL A 252 17.09 -10.81 3.46
CA VAL A 252 17.81 -10.67 4.74
C VAL A 252 16.83 -10.54 5.91
N LYS A 253 15.78 -9.74 5.78
CA LYS A 253 14.73 -9.64 6.81
C LYS A 253 14.06 -10.98 7.05
N ASN A 254 13.71 -11.71 5.99
CA ASN A 254 13.01 -12.99 6.11
C ASN A 254 13.91 -14.08 6.72
N GLU A 255 15.21 -14.11 6.36
CA GLU A 255 16.16 -15.09 6.89
C GLU A 255 16.54 -14.82 8.35
N PHE A 256 16.76 -13.55 8.72
CA PHE A 256 17.28 -13.18 10.05
C PHE A 256 16.20 -12.61 10.99
N GLY A 257 14.93 -12.54 10.56
CA GLY A 257 13.84 -11.93 11.29
C GLY A 257 13.86 -10.40 11.24
N THR A 258 15.03 -9.77 11.32
CA THR A 258 15.24 -8.33 11.11
C THR A 258 16.57 -8.05 10.42
N ILE A 259 16.65 -6.94 9.68
CA ILE A 259 17.93 -6.49 9.08
C ILE A 259 18.95 -6.16 10.19
N GLY A 260 18.49 -5.68 11.35
CA GLY A 260 19.36 -5.44 12.52
C GLY A 260 20.04 -6.71 13.03
N THR A 261 19.35 -7.83 13.03
CA THR A 261 19.92 -9.14 13.44
C THR A 261 21.05 -9.58 12.51
N PHE A 262 20.91 -9.37 11.20
CA PHE A 262 21.99 -9.60 10.24
C PHE A 262 23.23 -8.77 10.57
N PHE A 263 23.10 -7.46 10.77
CA PHE A 263 24.22 -6.60 11.13
C PHE A 263 24.86 -7.01 12.45
N ASN A 264 24.07 -7.33 13.46
CA ASN A 264 24.55 -7.82 14.74
C ASN A 264 25.34 -9.13 14.61
N LYS A 265 24.91 -10.04 13.76
CA LYS A 265 25.59 -11.32 13.55
C LYS A 265 26.96 -11.16 12.89
N TYR A 266 27.06 -10.30 11.88
CA TYR A 266 28.26 -10.20 11.04
C TYR A 266 29.18 -9.02 11.36
N LEU A 267 28.69 -7.98 12.04
CA LEU A 267 29.44 -6.77 12.33
C LEU A 267 29.63 -6.49 13.84
N THR A 268 29.21 -7.39 14.75
CA THR A 268 29.46 -7.24 16.18
C THR A 268 30.93 -7.50 16.52
N GLN A 269 31.45 -6.76 17.52
CA GLN A 269 32.75 -7.07 18.13
C GLN A 269 32.68 -8.43 18.85
N SER A 270 33.52 -9.37 18.46
CA SER A 270 33.85 -10.47 19.34
C SER A 270 34.77 -9.96 20.44
N THR A 271 34.35 -10.04 21.72
CA THR A 271 35.22 -9.83 22.86
C THR A 271 36.35 -10.86 22.83
N TYR A 272 37.59 -10.39 23.01
CA TYR A 272 38.77 -11.20 23.06
C TYR A 272 38.74 -12.05 24.34
N GLU A 273 38.61 -13.34 24.22
CA GLU A 273 38.94 -14.29 25.28
C GLU A 273 40.38 -14.78 25.06
N GLU A 274 41.22 -14.64 26.11
CA GLU A 274 42.63 -15.06 26.10
C GLU A 274 42.76 -16.50 25.63
N GLY A 275 43.46 -16.73 24.52
CA GLY A 275 43.77 -18.06 23.99
C GLY A 275 43.00 -18.49 22.73
N LYS A 276 42.07 -17.69 22.16
CA LYS A 276 41.42 -18.00 20.89
C LYS A 276 41.96 -17.09 19.77
N VAL A 277 42.13 -17.70 18.58
CA VAL A 277 42.59 -17.00 17.37
C VAL A 277 41.66 -15.82 17.08
N ALA A 278 42.25 -14.62 17.02
CA ALA A 278 41.55 -13.39 16.73
C ALA A 278 40.84 -13.49 15.38
N THR A 279 39.51 -13.48 15.37
CA THR A 279 38.73 -13.19 14.17
C THR A 279 38.92 -11.73 13.88
N TYR A 280 39.48 -11.38 12.73
CA TYR A 280 39.79 -9.98 12.36
C TYR A 280 38.58 -9.07 12.47
N LYS A 281 38.66 -8.05 13.32
CA LYS A 281 37.74 -6.90 13.40
C LYS A 281 38.05 -5.98 12.22
N THR A 282 37.41 -6.17 11.10
CA THR A 282 37.82 -5.40 9.91
C THR A 282 37.14 -4.06 9.76
N ILE A 283 35.97 -3.82 10.33
CA ILE A 283 35.19 -2.59 10.11
C ILE A 283 34.60 -2.06 11.43
N ALA A 284 34.47 -2.94 12.41
CA ALA A 284 33.72 -2.69 13.64
C ALA A 284 34.43 -1.82 14.69
N GLU A 285 35.70 -1.48 14.53
CA GLU A 285 36.40 -0.66 15.55
C GLU A 285 35.82 0.77 15.69
N TYR A 286 35.22 1.30 14.62
CA TYR A 286 34.63 2.62 14.59
C TYR A 286 33.10 2.64 14.62
N HIS A 287 32.42 1.51 14.37
CA HIS A 287 30.98 1.43 14.17
C HIS A 287 30.36 0.17 14.82
N THR A 288 30.70 -0.10 16.08
CA THR A 288 30.11 -1.23 16.84
C THR A 288 28.60 -1.11 16.94
N ASN A 289 27.90 -2.19 16.55
CA ASN A 289 26.44 -2.30 16.59
C ASN A 289 25.68 -1.39 15.60
N GLN A 290 26.31 -0.90 14.54
CA GLN A 290 25.65 -0.02 13.59
C GLN A 290 24.92 -0.83 12.51
N ASN A 291 23.61 -0.68 12.47
CA ASN A 291 22.80 -1.11 11.35
C ASN A 291 22.86 -0.03 10.24
N PHE A 292 23.73 -0.25 9.25
CA PHE A 292 23.94 0.71 8.16
C PHE A 292 22.71 0.93 7.29
N PHE A 293 21.88 -0.09 7.10
CA PHE A 293 20.59 0.07 6.42
C PHE A 293 19.67 1.02 7.19
N HIS A 294 19.53 0.80 8.51
CA HIS A 294 18.74 1.67 9.35
C HIS A 294 19.30 3.11 9.39
N ALA A 295 20.62 3.25 9.49
CA ALA A 295 21.27 4.56 9.43
C ALA A 295 20.96 5.26 8.08
N CYS A 296 21.04 4.55 6.97
CA CYS A 296 20.69 5.08 5.65
C CYS A 296 19.25 5.59 5.60
N ILE A 297 18.28 4.75 5.91
CA ILE A 297 16.86 5.11 5.79
C ILE A 297 16.40 6.19 6.78
N LYS A 298 17.13 6.39 7.88
CA LYS A 298 16.83 7.43 8.86
C LYS A 298 17.61 8.73 8.64
N LEU A 299 18.84 8.66 8.16
CA LEU A 299 19.77 9.80 8.18
C LEU A 299 20.20 10.28 6.78
N TYR A 300 20.02 9.47 5.71
CA TYR A 300 20.43 9.89 4.38
C TYR A 300 19.68 11.15 3.96
N GLN A 301 20.40 12.14 3.46
CA GLN A 301 19.91 13.49 3.14
C GLN A 301 19.39 14.32 4.34
N VAL A 302 19.59 13.87 5.58
CA VAL A 302 19.21 14.62 6.76
C VAL A 302 20.46 15.26 7.37
N ASN A 303 20.64 16.55 7.17
CA ASN A 303 21.67 17.39 7.81
C ASN A 303 23.11 16.81 7.76
N ASN A 304 23.49 16.09 6.71
CA ASN A 304 24.78 15.41 6.54
C ASN A 304 25.10 14.40 7.68
N ASN A 305 24.11 13.84 8.32
CA ASN A 305 24.29 12.89 9.42
C ASN A 305 24.66 11.47 8.95
N PHE A 306 24.51 11.17 7.66
CA PHE A 306 24.98 9.93 7.06
C PHE A 306 26.37 10.16 6.47
N SER A 307 27.40 9.60 7.09
CA SER A 307 28.78 9.86 6.72
C SER A 307 29.15 9.24 5.37
N TYR A 308 30.22 9.75 4.75
CA TYR A 308 30.75 9.16 3.52
C TYR A 308 31.27 7.72 3.74
N SER A 309 31.79 7.43 4.95
CA SER A 309 32.20 6.08 5.34
C SER A 309 30.99 5.15 5.36
N ASP A 310 29.88 5.56 6.00
CA ASP A 310 28.65 4.74 6.05
C ASP A 310 28.09 4.49 4.64
N PHE A 311 28.17 5.52 3.78
CA PHE A 311 27.76 5.40 2.38
C PHE A 311 28.56 4.31 1.66
N LEU A 312 29.88 4.30 1.80
CA LEU A 312 30.74 3.32 1.15
C LEU A 312 30.59 1.92 1.76
N PHE A 313 30.43 1.80 3.07
CA PHE A 313 30.23 0.51 3.73
C PHE A 313 28.92 -0.15 3.30
N LEU A 314 27.84 0.62 3.31
CA LEU A 314 26.54 0.09 2.86
C LEU A 314 26.60 -0.32 1.38
N PHE A 315 27.27 0.47 0.54
CA PHE A 315 27.51 0.11 -0.87
C PHE A 315 28.29 -1.19 -1.00
N GLY A 316 29.37 -1.35 -0.25
CA GLY A 316 30.15 -2.58 -0.25
C GLY A 316 29.32 -3.81 0.15
N ILE A 317 28.43 -3.69 1.13
CA ILE A 317 27.56 -4.78 1.57
C ILE A 317 26.52 -5.16 0.50
N ILE A 318 25.99 -4.18 -0.22
CA ILE A 318 24.97 -4.41 -1.26
C ILE A 318 25.58 -5.07 -2.51
N THR A 319 26.84 -4.78 -2.79
CA THR A 319 27.50 -5.22 -4.04
C THR A 319 28.29 -6.52 -3.87
N TYR A 320 28.53 -6.98 -2.66
CA TYR A 320 29.30 -8.17 -2.32
C TYR A 320 28.41 -9.36 -1.93
#